data_0297ab631c49f3fd4beaae7b12134c3e
#
_entry.id   0297ab631c49f3fd4beaae7b12134c3e
#
_cell.length_a   1.000
_cell.length_b   1.000
_cell.length_c   1.000
_cell.angle_alpha   90.00
_cell.angle_beta   90.00
_cell.angle_gamma   90.00
#
_symmetry.space_group_name_H-M   'P 1'
#
loop_
_entity.id
_entity.type
_entity.pdbx_description
1 polymer ?
#
loop_
_entity_poly.entity_id
_entity_poly.type
_entity_poly.pdbx_seq_one_letter_code
_entity_poly.pdbx_strand_id
1 'polypeptide(L)'
;MQALQFTDIFQERVFIMSYSPTLSSGFTAGRNSSRFVSPQSGMCSFCTEDCNGTCEIALAAVLGARTVYPITTGNNQIASEKDYPVDYSHFNINGRVFGAEGTDKTESELSVFDVNLKTTYGTKNKINLNLPIILPALIKLNWKDYFGGAAMAGVSCVIGEDARNNDSALVIEDGKVKEFPLLQEIMNCYSPFYRGLGQLILQCNADDNLMGVPEIAIKKYGYKAIEIKFGQGAKGVQPLKRLTNYKMALEKQASGCLVHPNPLDPEIKEAYEKGVCPSFYSCGRFPAWTEENIKLHFGNLRELGAENIYFKMAGYDQADLERVLRMACGNEVDMVTFDGAGGGSGYSPSKMMNEWSYPTIVLEKKVVEICKRLKKEGLNLPAITITGGFASEDQVFKALALGEGFITSVGLCRSAMAAAMTGRKIGEEIKAGKIPELFKAFGKTVEEIYSDLPDLRAIYGKEAETFSTGAIGVFSYLNKIAFGIQHFAALNRKFDVSLLNCDDLISLTGESEKLLQ
;
A
#
# COMPACT_ATOMS: atom_id res chain seq x y z
N MET A 1 -47.73 -23.62 10.83
CA MET A 1 -47.35 -23.69 9.40
C MET A 1 -46.70 -22.37 8.96
N GLN A 2 -45.80 -21.80 9.78
CA GLN A 2 -45.05 -20.55 9.50
C GLN A 2 -43.56 -20.62 9.89
N ALA A 3 -43.07 -21.80 10.25
CA ALA A 3 -41.68 -21.96 10.68
C ALA A 3 -40.72 -22.47 9.56
N LEU A 4 -41.26 -22.81 8.39
CA LEU A 4 -40.48 -23.40 7.29
C LEU A 4 -39.95 -22.40 6.26
N GLN A 5 -40.37 -21.13 6.31
CA GLN A 5 -39.92 -20.11 5.34
C GLN A 5 -38.66 -19.33 5.76
N PHE A 6 -38.25 -19.43 7.02
CA PHE A 6 -37.05 -18.70 7.49
C PHE A 6 -35.74 -19.46 7.29
N THR A 7 -35.80 -20.77 7.18
CA THR A 7 -34.62 -21.62 6.93
C THR A 7 -34.17 -21.61 5.48
N ASP A 8 -35.08 -21.49 4.53
CA ASP A 8 -34.77 -21.52 3.10
C ASP A 8 -34.08 -20.22 2.62
N ILE A 9 -34.46 -19.07 3.20
CA ILE A 9 -33.83 -17.78 2.86
C ILE A 9 -32.38 -17.73 3.37
N PHE A 10 -32.06 -18.41 4.46
CA PHE A 10 -30.68 -18.47 4.98
C PHE A 10 -29.82 -19.45 4.19
N GLN A 11 -30.37 -20.55 3.69
CA GLN A 11 -29.63 -21.49 2.86
C GLN A 11 -29.35 -20.93 1.46
N GLU A 12 -30.28 -20.23 0.83
CA GLU A 12 -30.03 -19.57 -0.46
C GLU A 12 -28.99 -18.45 -0.37
N ARG A 13 -28.99 -17.65 0.71
CA ARG A 13 -27.96 -16.61 0.90
C ARG A 13 -26.57 -17.18 1.18
N VAL A 14 -26.48 -18.30 1.85
CA VAL A 14 -25.20 -19.00 2.08
C VAL A 14 -24.69 -19.61 0.77
N PHE A 15 -25.56 -20.08 -0.11
CA PHE A 15 -25.17 -20.64 -1.41
C PHE A 15 -24.70 -19.58 -2.42
N ILE A 16 -25.28 -18.39 -2.39
CA ILE A 16 -24.86 -17.29 -3.28
C ILE A 16 -23.49 -16.73 -2.86
N MET A 17 -23.14 -16.78 -1.57
CA MET A 17 -21.83 -16.37 -1.09
C MET A 17 -20.70 -17.40 -1.36
N SER A 18 -21.04 -18.64 -1.72
CA SER A 18 -20.06 -19.69 -1.99
C SER A 18 -19.53 -19.73 -3.44
N TYR A 19 -20.02 -18.85 -4.31
CA TYR A 19 -19.61 -18.78 -5.71
C TYR A 19 -18.55 -17.75 -6.04
N SER A 20 -18.09 -16.99 -5.08
CA SER A 20 -16.88 -16.20 -5.30
C SER A 20 -15.69 -17.16 -5.28
N PRO A 21 -14.93 -17.31 -6.35
CA PRO A 21 -13.74 -18.16 -6.37
C PRO A 21 -12.60 -17.57 -5.53
N THR A 22 -12.84 -16.44 -4.88
CA THR A 22 -11.85 -15.79 -4.03
C THR A 22 -11.79 -16.50 -2.69
N LEU A 23 -10.67 -17.13 -2.42
CA LEU A 23 -10.36 -17.70 -1.10
C LEU A 23 -10.57 -16.71 0.03
N SER A 24 -10.34 -15.45 -0.25
CA SER A 24 -10.53 -14.34 0.66
C SER A 24 -12.01 -14.05 0.96
N SER A 25 -12.97 -14.34 0.08
CA SER A 25 -14.39 -14.20 0.43
C SER A 25 -14.83 -15.24 1.46
N GLY A 26 -14.32 -16.45 1.38
CA GLY A 26 -14.51 -17.46 2.40
C GLY A 26 -13.91 -17.07 3.75
N PHE A 27 -12.79 -16.38 3.74
CA PHE A 27 -12.11 -15.91 4.94
C PHE A 27 -12.82 -14.72 5.59
N THR A 28 -13.10 -13.68 4.82
CA THR A 28 -13.80 -12.49 5.31
C THR A 28 -15.22 -12.78 5.75
N ALA A 29 -15.94 -13.65 5.05
CA ALA A 29 -17.29 -14.05 5.42
C ALA A 29 -17.35 -14.97 6.65
N GLY A 30 -16.32 -15.79 6.88
CA GLY A 30 -16.35 -16.82 7.91
C GLY A 30 -15.78 -16.43 9.27
N ARG A 31 -14.81 -15.49 9.33
CA ARG A 31 -14.03 -15.28 10.54
C ARG A 31 -13.96 -13.83 11.05
N ASN A 32 -13.77 -12.85 10.18
CA ASN A 32 -13.44 -11.48 10.59
C ASN A 32 -14.24 -10.40 9.90
N SER A 33 -15.03 -10.67 8.86
CA SER A 33 -15.86 -9.64 8.33
C SER A 33 -17.13 -9.50 9.17
N SER A 34 -17.25 -8.40 9.85
CA SER A 34 -18.56 -7.89 10.13
C SER A 34 -19.16 -7.38 8.80
N ARG A 35 -20.47 -7.39 8.66
CA ARG A 35 -21.20 -6.84 7.51
C ARG A 35 -20.87 -5.36 7.24
N PHE A 36 -20.06 -4.74 8.08
CA PHE A 36 -19.73 -3.32 8.08
C PHE A 36 -18.27 -3.05 7.68
N VAL A 37 -17.49 -4.09 7.38
CA VAL A 37 -16.10 -3.94 6.97
C VAL A 37 -16.00 -4.25 5.49
N SER A 38 -15.48 -3.28 4.75
CA SER A 38 -15.15 -3.52 3.36
C SER A 38 -14.09 -4.62 3.26
N PRO A 39 -14.35 -5.73 2.57
CA PRO A 39 -13.34 -6.77 2.33
C PRO A 39 -12.14 -6.27 1.51
N GLN A 40 -12.26 -5.07 0.93
CA GLN A 40 -11.23 -4.44 0.12
C GLN A 40 -10.08 -3.85 0.91
N SER A 41 -10.14 -3.84 2.25
CA SER A 41 -9.16 -3.07 2.99
C SER A 41 -7.96 -3.88 3.48
N GLY A 42 -8.02 -5.18 3.47
CA GLY A 42 -7.02 -6.00 4.16
C GLY A 42 -6.94 -5.67 5.66
N MET A 43 -7.90 -4.90 6.16
CA MET A 43 -7.99 -4.46 7.56
C MET A 43 -9.45 -4.47 7.98
N CYS A 44 -9.79 -5.25 8.99
CA CYS A 44 -11.15 -5.27 9.54
C CYS A 44 -11.30 -4.23 10.66
N SER A 45 -12.55 -3.93 11.07
CA SER A 45 -12.82 -2.95 12.12
C SER A 45 -12.23 -3.35 13.48
N PHE A 46 -12.03 -4.63 13.73
CA PHE A 46 -11.43 -5.12 14.97
C PHE A 46 -9.92 -4.83 15.08
N CYS A 47 -9.23 -4.52 13.97
CA CYS A 47 -7.81 -4.19 14.00
C CYS A 47 -7.50 -2.95 14.84
N THR A 48 -8.47 -2.06 15.04
CA THR A 48 -8.27 -0.81 15.78
C THR A 48 -8.35 -0.99 17.29
N GLU A 49 -9.31 -1.78 17.79
CA GLU A 49 -9.58 -1.88 19.23
C GLU A 49 -9.77 -3.32 19.72
N ASP A 50 -10.44 -4.17 18.95
CA ASP A 50 -10.90 -5.48 19.39
C ASP A 50 -10.30 -6.67 18.64
N CYS A 51 -9.14 -6.50 18.01
CA CYS A 51 -8.50 -7.58 17.28
C CYS A 51 -8.14 -8.75 18.20
N ASN A 52 -8.70 -9.91 17.89
CA ASN A 52 -8.41 -11.17 18.60
C ASN A 52 -7.27 -11.99 17.97
N GLY A 53 -6.63 -11.47 16.92
CA GLY A 53 -5.48 -12.11 16.29
C GLY A 53 -5.78 -13.32 15.41
N THR A 54 -7.03 -13.50 14.97
CA THR A 54 -7.43 -14.73 14.24
C THR A 54 -7.31 -14.65 12.72
N CYS A 55 -7.11 -13.46 12.13
CA CYS A 55 -6.93 -13.34 10.69
C CYS A 55 -5.48 -13.61 10.26
N GLU A 56 -5.28 -13.89 8.97
CA GLU A 56 -3.95 -14.19 8.43
C GLU A 56 -2.94 -13.06 8.67
N ILE A 57 -3.36 -11.80 8.55
CA ILE A 57 -2.47 -10.66 8.78
C ILE A 57 -2.03 -10.60 10.25
N ALA A 58 -2.96 -10.78 11.18
CA ALA A 58 -2.64 -10.79 12.61
C ALA A 58 -1.72 -11.97 12.98
N LEU A 59 -1.99 -13.15 12.43
CA LEU A 59 -1.12 -14.31 12.59
C LEU A 59 0.27 -14.04 12.02
N ALA A 60 0.36 -13.52 10.80
CA ALA A 60 1.64 -13.19 10.17
C ALA A 60 2.41 -12.09 10.91
N ALA A 61 1.72 -11.11 11.52
CA ALA A 61 2.35 -10.07 12.34
C ALA A 61 3.10 -10.63 13.56
N VAL A 62 2.68 -11.78 14.07
CA VAL A 62 3.27 -12.41 15.25
C VAL A 62 4.16 -13.59 14.85
N LEU A 63 3.69 -14.43 13.96
CA LEU A 63 4.32 -15.70 13.58
C LEU A 63 5.18 -15.61 12.32
N GLY A 64 5.13 -14.49 11.57
CA GLY A 64 5.94 -14.27 10.39
C GLY A 64 5.83 -15.41 9.37
N ALA A 65 6.96 -15.86 8.86
CA ALA A 65 7.05 -16.93 7.87
C ALA A 65 6.44 -18.27 8.32
N ARG A 66 6.24 -18.50 9.60
CA ARG A 66 5.55 -19.71 10.10
C ARG A 66 4.11 -19.82 9.63
N THR A 67 3.48 -18.71 9.22
CA THR A 67 2.12 -18.71 8.69
C THR A 67 2.02 -19.20 7.24
N VAL A 68 3.13 -19.38 6.54
CA VAL A 68 3.16 -20.01 5.20
C VAL A 68 2.66 -21.45 5.25
N TYR A 69 2.93 -22.14 6.36
CA TYR A 69 2.32 -23.44 6.66
C TYR A 69 1.31 -23.26 7.79
N PRO A 70 0.08 -22.89 7.48
CA PRO A 70 -0.85 -22.41 8.48
C PRO A 70 -1.22 -23.51 9.47
N ILE A 71 -1.21 -23.16 10.73
CA ILE A 71 -1.81 -23.92 11.81
C ILE A 71 -3.34 -23.86 11.68
N THR A 72 -3.82 -22.82 11.03
CA THR A 72 -5.22 -22.65 10.65
C THR A 72 -5.28 -22.40 9.15
N THR A 73 -6.30 -22.90 8.46
CA THR A 73 -6.61 -22.57 7.07
C THR A 73 -7.01 -21.10 6.97
N GLY A 74 -6.04 -20.20 7.16
CA GLY A 74 -6.25 -18.77 6.96
C GLY A 74 -6.43 -18.48 5.49
N ASN A 75 -7.52 -17.81 5.14
CA ASN A 75 -7.78 -17.37 3.79
C ASN A 75 -7.41 -15.90 3.67
N ASN A 76 -7.06 -15.52 2.47
CA ASN A 76 -6.54 -14.20 2.17
C ASN A 76 -7.64 -13.15 2.13
N GLN A 77 -7.24 -11.92 2.16
CA GLN A 77 -8.14 -10.79 2.15
C GLN A 77 -8.32 -10.22 0.78
N ILE A 78 -9.51 -9.77 0.52
CA ILE A 78 -9.86 -9.19 -0.74
C ILE A 78 -9.87 -7.69 -0.70
N ALA A 79 -9.61 -7.14 -1.86
CA ALA A 79 -9.65 -5.75 -2.10
C ALA A 79 -10.99 -5.21 -2.57
N SER A 80 -11.95 -6.00 -3.00
CA SER A 80 -13.18 -5.50 -3.60
C SER A 80 -14.45 -6.14 -3.03
N GLU A 81 -15.49 -5.33 -2.83
CA GLU A 81 -16.86 -5.78 -2.55
C GLU A 81 -17.62 -6.14 -3.84
N LYS A 82 -17.09 -5.76 -4.99
CA LYS A 82 -17.67 -6.02 -6.28
C LYS A 82 -17.05 -7.28 -6.87
N ASP A 83 -17.89 -8.21 -7.30
CA ASP A 83 -17.44 -9.36 -8.07
C ASP A 83 -17.04 -8.89 -9.46
N TYR A 84 -15.75 -8.96 -9.74
CA TYR A 84 -15.21 -8.67 -11.06
C TYR A 84 -15.15 -9.96 -11.88
N PRO A 85 -15.31 -9.87 -13.21
CA PRO A 85 -15.16 -11.03 -14.09
C PRO A 85 -13.80 -11.69 -13.99
N VAL A 86 -12.79 -10.93 -13.57
CA VAL A 86 -11.42 -11.42 -13.35
C VAL A 86 -10.75 -10.63 -12.23
N ASP A 87 -10.08 -11.37 -11.35
CA ASP A 87 -9.13 -10.86 -10.36
C ASP A 87 -7.98 -11.88 -10.17
N TYR A 88 -7.05 -11.63 -9.26
CA TYR A 88 -5.90 -12.52 -9.04
C TYR A 88 -6.27 -13.92 -8.54
N SER A 89 -7.47 -14.10 -7.98
CA SER A 89 -7.94 -15.42 -7.53
C SER A 89 -8.37 -16.34 -8.70
N HIS A 90 -8.58 -15.78 -9.88
CA HIS A 90 -8.89 -16.53 -11.10
C HIS A 90 -7.66 -17.13 -11.78
N PHE A 91 -6.52 -17.08 -11.10
CA PHE A 91 -5.29 -17.75 -11.50
C PHE A 91 -4.80 -18.65 -10.40
N ASN A 92 -4.36 -19.85 -10.76
CA ASN A 92 -3.47 -20.64 -9.92
C ASN A 92 -2.01 -20.37 -10.31
N ILE A 93 -1.12 -20.69 -9.40
CA ILE A 93 0.31 -20.66 -9.65
C ILE A 93 0.72 -22.00 -10.23
N ASN A 94 1.50 -21.98 -11.30
CA ASN A 94 2.01 -23.17 -11.96
C ASN A 94 3.09 -23.86 -11.10
N GLY A 95 3.51 -25.04 -11.50
CA GLY A 95 4.61 -25.77 -10.88
C GLY A 95 5.39 -26.57 -11.93
N ARG A 96 6.70 -26.68 -11.74
CA ARG A 96 7.59 -27.44 -12.60
C ARG A 96 8.41 -28.43 -11.78
N VAL A 97 8.68 -29.59 -12.37
CA VAL A 97 9.48 -30.64 -11.72
C VAL A 97 10.96 -30.51 -12.11
N PHE A 98 11.21 -30.08 -13.33
CA PHE A 98 12.56 -30.05 -13.91
C PHE A 98 13.04 -28.62 -14.14
N GLY A 99 14.37 -28.45 -14.16
CA GLY A 99 15.05 -27.20 -14.44
C GLY A 99 15.31 -26.36 -13.20
N ALA A 100 16.17 -25.36 -13.39
CA ALA A 100 16.45 -24.31 -12.41
C ALA A 100 16.96 -23.08 -13.18
N GLU A 101 16.22 -21.98 -13.10
CA GLU A 101 16.55 -20.72 -13.74
C GLU A 101 16.95 -19.67 -12.70
N GLY A 102 17.93 -18.83 -13.03
CA GLY A 102 18.36 -17.73 -12.16
C GLY A 102 19.30 -18.15 -11.02
N THR A 103 19.99 -19.28 -11.17
CA THR A 103 20.95 -19.78 -10.19
C THR A 103 22.08 -20.54 -10.87
N ASP A 104 23.27 -20.50 -10.26
CA ASP A 104 24.44 -21.29 -10.69
C ASP A 104 24.57 -22.61 -9.92
N LYS A 105 23.70 -22.86 -8.93
CA LYS A 105 23.70 -24.10 -8.14
C LYS A 105 23.11 -25.26 -8.93
N THR A 106 23.55 -26.48 -8.60
CA THR A 106 22.95 -27.69 -9.13
C THR A 106 21.56 -27.93 -8.51
N GLU A 107 20.65 -28.56 -9.24
CA GLU A 107 19.29 -28.79 -8.77
C GLU A 107 19.20 -29.53 -7.42
N SER A 108 20.19 -30.38 -7.12
CA SER A 108 20.26 -31.14 -5.86
C SER A 108 20.67 -30.30 -4.64
N GLU A 109 21.21 -29.12 -4.85
CA GLU A 109 21.66 -28.21 -3.79
C GLU A 109 20.69 -27.04 -3.55
N LEU A 110 19.61 -26.98 -4.31
CA LEU A 110 18.66 -25.88 -4.26
C LEU A 110 17.61 -26.06 -3.16
N SER A 111 17.35 -24.95 -2.51
CA SER A 111 16.26 -24.80 -1.53
C SER A 111 15.42 -23.56 -1.84
N VAL A 112 14.30 -23.40 -1.17
CA VAL A 112 13.46 -22.19 -1.29
C VAL A 112 14.20 -20.91 -0.91
N PHE A 113 15.20 -21.00 -0.04
CA PHE A 113 16.01 -19.87 0.41
C PHE A 113 16.99 -19.35 -0.64
N ASP A 114 17.21 -20.10 -1.71
CA ASP A 114 18.07 -19.69 -2.82
C ASP A 114 17.38 -18.74 -3.79
N VAL A 115 16.08 -18.52 -3.65
CA VAL A 115 15.33 -17.57 -4.46
C VAL A 115 15.72 -16.15 -4.09
N ASN A 116 16.26 -15.42 -5.04
CA ASN A 116 16.56 -14.00 -4.91
C ASN A 116 15.28 -13.16 -5.02
N LEU A 117 14.95 -12.43 -3.95
CA LEU A 117 13.81 -11.50 -3.88
C LEU A 117 14.22 -10.04 -4.07
N LYS A 118 15.52 -9.75 -4.09
CA LYS A 118 16.01 -8.37 -4.17
C LYS A 118 15.64 -7.75 -5.51
N THR A 119 15.19 -6.52 -5.45
CA THR A 119 14.89 -5.72 -6.62
C THR A 119 15.51 -4.34 -6.48
N THR A 120 15.68 -3.65 -7.59
CA THR A 120 16.31 -2.32 -7.62
C THR A 120 15.49 -1.41 -8.51
N TYR A 121 15.27 -0.18 -8.07
CA TYR A 121 14.67 0.87 -8.89
C TYR A 121 15.48 2.15 -8.83
N GLY A 122 15.06 3.14 -9.63
CA GLY A 122 15.75 4.41 -9.76
C GLY A 122 16.56 4.54 -11.05
N THR A 123 16.68 5.74 -11.55
CA THR A 123 17.43 6.08 -12.77
C THR A 123 18.89 6.33 -12.45
N LYS A 124 19.19 7.47 -11.83
CA LYS A 124 20.56 7.86 -11.45
C LYS A 124 20.95 7.30 -10.09
N ASN A 125 20.07 7.48 -9.10
CA ASN A 125 20.29 6.99 -7.74
C ASN A 125 19.54 5.68 -7.57
N LYS A 126 20.26 4.58 -7.49
CA LYS A 126 19.67 3.25 -7.36
C LYS A 126 19.28 2.97 -5.92
N ILE A 127 18.05 2.52 -5.75
CA ILE A 127 17.49 2.09 -4.48
C ILE A 127 17.29 0.59 -4.52
N ASN A 128 17.95 -0.10 -3.62
CA ASN A 128 17.83 -1.55 -3.48
C ASN A 128 16.77 -1.89 -2.46
N LEU A 129 15.88 -2.78 -2.80
CA LEU A 129 14.88 -3.37 -1.91
C LEU A 129 15.28 -4.79 -1.57
N ASN A 130 14.99 -5.19 -0.34
CA ASN A 130 15.13 -6.57 0.09
C ASN A 130 14.04 -7.49 -0.50
N LEU A 131 12.88 -6.91 -0.81
CA LEU A 131 11.69 -7.58 -1.35
C LEU A 131 11.10 -6.73 -2.48
N PRO A 132 10.40 -7.30 -3.47
CA PRO A 132 9.70 -6.57 -4.53
C PRO A 132 8.41 -5.91 -3.99
N ILE A 133 8.53 -5.20 -2.87
CA ILE A 133 7.39 -4.61 -2.14
C ILE A 133 7.72 -3.17 -1.79
N ILE A 134 6.69 -2.33 -1.90
CA ILE A 134 6.70 -0.95 -1.41
C ILE A 134 5.50 -0.77 -0.47
N LEU A 135 5.66 -0.01 0.59
CA LEU A 135 4.57 0.41 1.44
C LEU A 135 4.05 1.78 0.97
N PRO A 136 2.93 1.82 0.21
CA PRO A 136 2.40 3.07 -0.35
C PRO A 136 1.91 4.03 0.72
N ALA A 137 1.68 5.26 0.28
CA ALA A 137 1.36 6.43 1.08
C ALA A 137 0.35 6.22 2.21
N LEU A 138 0.81 6.44 3.45
CA LEU A 138 0.03 6.39 4.66
C LEU A 138 0.64 7.29 5.73
N ILE A 139 -0.18 7.84 6.67
CA ILE A 139 0.28 8.66 7.82
C ILE A 139 -0.72 8.63 8.98
N LYS A 140 -1.57 7.64 9.07
CA LYS A 140 -2.56 7.53 10.14
C LYS A 140 -2.36 6.27 10.96
N LEU A 141 -3.15 6.14 12.02
CA LEU A 141 -3.11 4.99 12.91
C LEU A 141 -1.70 4.80 13.52
N ASN A 142 -1.20 3.59 13.49
CA ASN A 142 0.12 3.27 14.05
C ASN A 142 1.27 3.51 13.06
N TRP A 143 1.37 4.71 12.52
CA TRP A 143 2.36 5.07 11.50
C TRP A 143 3.81 4.94 11.96
N LYS A 144 4.08 5.14 13.27
CA LYS A 144 5.44 4.99 13.84
C LYS A 144 5.99 3.59 13.63
N ASP A 145 5.19 2.60 13.99
CA ASP A 145 5.55 1.19 13.79
C ASP A 145 5.56 0.79 12.32
N TYR A 146 4.67 1.39 11.51
CA TYR A 146 4.61 1.15 10.07
C TYR A 146 5.92 1.57 9.38
N PHE A 147 6.43 2.78 9.63
CA PHE A 147 7.68 3.23 9.04
C PHE A 147 8.91 2.53 9.64
N GLY A 148 8.92 2.29 10.95
CA GLY A 148 9.99 1.52 11.59
C GLY A 148 10.08 0.09 11.04
N GLY A 149 8.95 -0.60 10.93
CA GLY A 149 8.90 -1.95 10.39
C GLY A 149 9.25 -2.04 8.90
N ALA A 150 8.88 -1.01 8.10
CA ALA A 150 9.32 -0.91 6.70
C ALA A 150 10.84 -0.83 6.58
N ALA A 151 11.47 0.01 7.41
CA ALA A 151 12.92 0.14 7.45
C ALA A 151 13.61 -1.17 7.87
N MET A 152 13.05 -1.88 8.88
CA MET A 152 13.54 -3.20 9.32
C MET A 152 13.49 -4.23 8.18
N ALA A 153 12.40 -4.24 7.42
CA ALA A 153 12.22 -5.17 6.29
C ALA A 153 13.05 -4.80 5.05
N GLY A 154 13.65 -3.62 5.01
CA GLY A 154 14.42 -3.14 3.87
C GLY A 154 13.57 -2.84 2.64
N VAL A 155 12.35 -2.31 2.84
CA VAL A 155 11.45 -1.89 1.77
C VAL A 155 11.24 -0.37 1.82
N SER A 156 10.90 0.21 0.67
CA SER A 156 10.56 1.62 0.62
C SER A 156 9.15 1.88 1.18
N CYS A 157 8.98 3.02 1.83
CA CYS A 157 7.69 3.43 2.35
C CYS A 157 7.42 4.91 2.06
N VAL A 158 6.14 5.23 1.89
CA VAL A 158 5.71 6.55 1.45
C VAL A 158 4.89 7.24 2.55
N ILE A 159 5.30 8.45 2.91
CA ILE A 159 4.54 9.33 3.81
C ILE A 159 3.37 9.90 3.01
N GLY A 160 2.15 9.67 3.49
CA GLY A 160 0.95 10.14 2.82
C GLY A 160 0.82 11.67 2.87
N GLU A 161 0.23 12.24 1.83
CA GLU A 161 -0.07 13.67 1.69
C GLU A 161 -0.86 14.28 2.85
N ASP A 162 -1.60 13.47 3.57
CA ASP A 162 -2.38 13.91 4.73
C ASP A 162 -1.50 14.24 5.96
N ALA A 163 -0.19 14.01 5.87
CA ALA A 163 0.78 14.36 6.92
C ALA A 163 0.67 15.83 7.34
N ARG A 164 0.55 16.75 6.37
CA ARG A 164 0.36 18.17 6.63
C ARG A 164 -0.88 18.46 7.50
N ASN A 165 -1.97 17.76 7.30
CA ASN A 165 -3.19 17.93 8.07
C ASN A 165 -3.14 17.26 9.46
N ASN A 166 -2.16 16.43 9.72
CA ASN A 166 -1.96 15.73 11.00
C ASN A 166 -0.86 16.37 11.87
N ASP A 167 -0.18 17.40 11.37
CA ASP A 167 0.82 18.13 12.16
C ASP A 167 0.17 19.29 12.91
N SER A 168 0.09 19.17 14.23
CA SER A 168 -0.46 20.21 15.10
C SER A 168 0.50 21.40 15.29
N ALA A 169 1.77 21.24 14.95
CA ALA A 169 2.82 22.25 15.03
C ALA A 169 3.18 22.85 13.66
N LEU A 170 2.38 22.55 12.64
CA LEU A 170 2.55 23.10 11.29
C LEU A 170 2.44 24.63 11.30
N VAL A 171 3.42 25.31 10.72
CA VAL A 171 3.39 26.77 10.55
C VAL A 171 3.24 27.10 9.07
N ILE A 172 2.24 27.90 8.75
CA ILE A 172 1.96 28.42 7.41
C ILE A 172 1.97 29.94 7.46
N GLU A 173 2.76 30.56 6.59
CA GLU A 173 2.83 32.02 6.39
C GLU A 173 2.72 32.33 4.91
N ASP A 174 1.92 33.32 4.55
CA ASP A 174 1.68 33.71 3.16
C ASP A 174 1.35 32.54 2.21
N GLY A 175 0.55 31.59 2.69
CA GLY A 175 0.14 30.41 1.94
C GLY A 175 1.27 29.38 1.71
N LYS A 176 2.41 29.55 2.36
CA LYS A 176 3.56 28.62 2.28
C LYS A 176 3.85 27.97 3.63
N VAL A 177 4.20 26.69 3.60
CA VAL A 177 4.65 25.97 4.79
C VAL A 177 6.05 26.47 5.18
N LYS A 178 6.21 26.87 6.44
CA LYS A 178 7.49 27.32 7.02
C LYS A 178 8.07 26.31 8.00
N GLU A 179 7.22 25.63 8.75
CA GLU A 179 7.59 24.59 9.69
C GLU A 179 6.71 23.36 9.48
N PHE A 180 7.33 22.16 9.50
CA PHE A 180 6.64 20.89 9.39
C PHE A 180 7.29 19.86 10.32
N PRO A 181 7.20 20.01 11.64
CA PRO A 181 7.92 19.18 12.62
C PRO A 181 7.62 17.68 12.53
N LEU A 182 6.41 17.30 12.12
CA LEU A 182 6.05 15.89 11.95
C LEU A 182 6.99 15.17 10.98
N LEU A 183 7.54 15.86 9.97
CA LEU A 183 8.52 15.24 9.05
C LEU A 183 9.79 14.79 9.79
N GLN A 184 10.27 15.58 10.77
CA GLN A 184 11.40 15.19 11.60
C GLN A 184 11.04 14.00 12.50
N GLU A 185 9.84 14.00 13.07
CA GLU A 185 9.38 12.88 13.91
C GLU A 185 9.31 11.57 13.11
N ILE A 186 8.81 11.62 11.88
CA ILE A 186 8.77 10.45 10.98
C ILE A 186 10.19 9.97 10.66
N MET A 187 11.09 10.88 10.32
CA MET A 187 12.50 10.54 10.07
C MET A 187 13.13 9.85 11.29
N ASN A 188 12.85 10.34 12.49
CA ASN A 188 13.36 9.76 13.74
C ASN A 188 12.78 8.36 14.02
N CYS A 189 11.61 8.03 13.50
CA CYS A 189 11.03 6.68 13.60
C CYS A 189 11.57 5.70 12.56
N TYR A 190 12.07 6.21 11.43
CA TYR A 190 12.58 5.40 10.32
C TYR A 190 14.09 5.15 10.43
N SER A 191 14.88 6.22 10.65
CA SER A 191 16.33 6.19 10.55
C SER A 191 17.04 5.18 11.46
N PRO A 192 16.61 4.92 12.71
CA PRO A 192 17.28 3.95 13.58
C PRO A 192 17.28 2.53 13.01
N PHE A 193 16.28 2.20 12.21
CA PHE A 193 16.12 0.87 11.61
C PHE A 193 16.66 0.76 10.18
N TYR A 194 17.00 1.87 9.56
CA TYR A 194 17.51 1.89 8.19
C TYR A 194 18.89 1.25 8.09
N ARG A 195 19.06 0.31 7.17
CA ARG A 195 20.32 -0.43 6.93
C ARG A 195 20.72 -0.40 5.45
N GLY A 196 20.45 0.69 4.76
CA GLY A 196 20.85 0.89 3.36
C GLY A 196 19.93 0.25 2.33
N LEU A 197 18.79 -0.29 2.75
CA LEU A 197 17.78 -0.87 1.86
C LEU A 197 16.45 -0.11 2.01
N GLY A 198 15.77 0.07 0.90
CA GLY A 198 14.55 0.88 0.86
C GLY A 198 14.80 2.37 0.96
N GLN A 199 13.73 3.16 0.99
CA GLN A 199 13.78 4.61 1.09
C GLN A 199 12.52 5.16 1.73
N LEU A 200 12.65 6.25 2.50
CA LEU A 200 11.53 7.02 2.99
C LEU A 200 11.18 8.11 1.97
N ILE A 201 9.96 8.08 1.46
CA ILE A 201 9.49 8.93 0.36
C ILE A 201 8.38 9.85 0.88
N LEU A 202 8.42 11.14 0.56
CA LEU A 202 7.35 12.08 0.87
C LEU A 202 6.43 12.25 -0.34
N GLN A 203 5.15 11.90 -0.19
CA GLN A 203 4.14 12.16 -1.20
C GLN A 203 3.57 13.57 -1.05
N CYS A 204 3.48 14.29 -2.18
CA CYS A 204 2.93 15.63 -2.27
C CYS A 204 1.79 15.70 -3.28
N ASN A 205 0.62 16.17 -2.86
CA ASN A 205 -0.50 16.46 -3.75
C ASN A 205 -0.41 17.87 -4.36
N ALA A 206 -1.45 18.29 -5.10
CA ALA A 206 -1.49 19.61 -5.74
C ALA A 206 -1.38 20.75 -4.73
N ASP A 207 -2.07 20.66 -3.58
CA ASP A 207 -2.00 21.68 -2.54
C ASP A 207 -0.62 21.73 -1.87
N ASP A 208 -0.01 20.59 -1.59
CA ASP A 208 1.32 20.49 -1.00
C ASP A 208 2.38 21.12 -1.89
N ASN A 209 2.32 20.87 -3.20
CA ASN A 209 3.22 21.50 -4.17
C ASN A 209 3.03 23.01 -4.25
N LEU A 210 1.77 23.50 -4.22
CA LEU A 210 1.48 24.93 -4.18
C LEU A 210 1.99 25.59 -2.90
N MET A 211 1.97 24.88 -1.78
CA MET A 211 2.38 25.38 -0.46
C MET A 211 3.87 25.24 -0.19
N GLY A 212 4.65 24.70 -1.11
CA GLY A 212 6.11 24.54 -0.97
C GLY A 212 6.52 23.43 0.00
N VAL A 213 5.68 22.42 0.18
CA VAL A 213 5.97 21.27 1.07
C VAL A 213 7.19 20.48 0.61
N PRO A 214 7.35 20.11 -0.69
CA PRO A 214 8.53 19.36 -1.10
C PRO A 214 9.83 20.17 -0.91
N GLU A 215 9.80 21.49 -1.16
CA GLU A 215 10.97 22.33 -1.00
C GLU A 215 11.45 22.44 0.45
N ILE A 216 10.52 22.59 1.40
CA ILE A 216 10.88 22.63 2.82
C ILE A 216 11.30 21.27 3.34
N ALA A 217 10.69 20.19 2.87
CA ALA A 217 11.07 18.84 3.22
C ALA A 217 12.52 18.53 2.83
N ILE A 218 12.93 18.94 1.63
CA ILE A 218 14.30 18.77 1.15
C ILE A 218 15.27 19.66 1.94
N LYS A 219 15.01 20.97 1.97
CA LYS A 219 15.94 21.96 2.52
C LYS A 219 16.12 21.85 4.03
N LYS A 220 15.02 21.66 4.76
CA LYS A 220 15.02 21.74 6.21
C LYS A 220 15.09 20.38 6.89
N TYR A 221 14.40 19.39 6.33
CA TYR A 221 14.28 18.07 6.94
C TYR A 221 15.11 16.99 6.25
N GLY A 222 15.85 17.33 5.17
CA GLY A 222 16.80 16.42 4.52
C GLY A 222 16.19 15.29 3.71
N TYR A 223 14.91 15.42 3.33
CA TYR A 223 14.27 14.41 2.47
C TYR A 223 14.92 14.39 1.09
N LYS A 224 15.18 13.20 0.58
CA LYS A 224 15.84 12.97 -0.72
C LYS A 224 14.89 12.44 -1.79
N ALA A 225 13.70 12.02 -1.40
CA ALA A 225 12.75 11.35 -2.25
C ALA A 225 11.37 12.00 -2.17
N ILE A 226 10.86 12.43 -3.31
CA ILE A 226 9.57 13.12 -3.43
C ILE A 226 8.68 12.35 -4.42
N GLU A 227 7.45 12.03 -4.02
CA GLU A 227 6.44 11.44 -4.89
C GLU A 227 5.38 12.50 -5.24
N ILE A 228 5.22 12.78 -6.52
CA ILE A 228 4.21 13.69 -7.04
C ILE A 228 2.94 12.91 -7.37
N LYS A 229 1.83 13.34 -6.80
CA LYS A 229 0.54 12.68 -6.96
C LYS A 229 -0.33 13.33 -8.03
N PHE A 230 -0.77 12.50 -8.98
CA PHE A 230 -1.76 12.86 -9.99
C PHE A 230 -3.16 12.46 -9.54
N GLY A 231 -3.87 13.36 -8.89
CA GLY A 231 -5.17 13.08 -8.29
C GLY A 231 -5.08 12.36 -6.95
N GLN A 232 -6.15 11.73 -6.50
CA GLN A 232 -6.28 11.11 -5.18
C GLN A 232 -6.27 9.57 -5.27
N GLY A 233 -5.11 8.97 -5.56
CA GLY A 233 -4.97 7.53 -5.62
C GLY A 233 -6.06 6.90 -6.50
N ALA A 234 -6.69 5.83 -6.04
CA ALA A 234 -7.79 5.17 -6.76
C ALA A 234 -9.07 6.02 -6.92
N LYS A 235 -9.15 7.21 -6.36
CA LYS A 235 -10.37 8.02 -6.30
C LYS A 235 -10.45 9.14 -7.31
N GLY A 236 -9.34 9.54 -7.89
CA GLY A 236 -9.28 10.66 -8.83
C GLY A 236 -9.65 12.03 -8.26
N VAL A 237 -10.12 12.09 -7.03
CA VAL A 237 -10.58 13.32 -6.36
C VAL A 237 -9.87 13.53 -5.04
N GLN A 238 -9.78 14.77 -4.62
CA GLN A 238 -9.22 15.12 -3.33
C GLN A 238 -10.24 14.90 -2.19
N PRO A 239 -9.79 14.68 -0.94
CA PRO A 239 -10.69 14.53 0.19
C PRO A 239 -11.65 15.70 0.32
N LEU A 240 -12.90 15.40 0.60
CA LEU A 240 -13.93 16.35 0.95
C LEU A 240 -14.19 16.25 2.45
N LYS A 241 -13.99 17.35 3.19
CA LYS A 241 -14.23 17.39 4.64
C LYS A 241 -15.27 18.44 4.98
N ARG A 242 -16.35 18.02 5.64
CA ARG A 242 -17.34 18.94 6.17
C ARG A 242 -16.76 19.73 7.34
N LEU A 243 -16.98 21.04 7.34
CA LEU A 243 -16.59 21.98 8.39
C LEU A 243 -17.86 22.39 9.16
N THR A 244 -17.80 22.33 10.48
CA THR A 244 -18.99 22.46 11.32
C THR A 244 -19.41 23.90 11.62
N ASN A 245 -18.51 24.85 11.35
CA ASN A 245 -18.82 26.26 11.62
C ASN A 245 -17.99 27.21 10.73
N TYR A 246 -18.40 28.48 10.70
CA TYR A 246 -17.77 29.54 9.90
C TYR A 246 -16.32 29.81 10.28
N LYS A 247 -15.98 29.77 11.58
CA LYS A 247 -14.62 29.97 12.06
C LYS A 247 -13.66 28.93 11.48
N MET A 248 -14.04 27.66 11.52
CA MET A 248 -13.26 26.58 10.91
C MET A 248 -13.12 26.77 9.40
N ALA A 249 -14.16 27.28 8.72
CA ALA A 249 -14.10 27.58 7.29
C ALA A 249 -13.06 28.65 6.98
N LEU A 250 -13.04 29.75 7.76
CA LEU A 250 -12.03 30.81 7.64
C LEU A 250 -10.61 30.31 7.94
N GLU A 251 -10.43 29.53 9.01
CA GLU A 251 -9.13 28.94 9.35
C GLU A 251 -8.60 28.04 8.24
N LYS A 252 -9.46 27.21 7.66
CA LYS A 252 -9.09 26.35 6.54
C LYS A 252 -8.79 27.12 5.26
N GLN A 253 -9.56 28.16 4.97
CA GLN A 253 -9.29 29.07 3.86
C GLN A 253 -7.95 29.79 4.05
N ALA A 254 -7.70 30.32 5.24
CA ALA A 254 -6.44 30.99 5.58
C ALA A 254 -5.24 30.03 5.50
N SER A 255 -5.43 28.75 5.80
CA SER A 255 -4.40 27.72 5.63
C SER A 255 -4.18 27.27 4.17
N GLY A 256 -4.77 27.97 3.19
CA GLY A 256 -4.58 27.71 1.77
C GLY A 256 -5.46 26.60 1.17
N CYS A 257 -6.38 26.01 1.95
CA CYS A 257 -7.32 25.04 1.43
C CYS A 257 -8.43 25.71 0.60
N LEU A 258 -8.99 25.00 -0.37
CA LEU A 258 -10.25 25.40 -1.00
C LEU A 258 -11.40 25.14 -0.02
N VAL A 259 -12.24 26.15 0.17
CA VAL A 259 -13.44 26.04 0.99
C VAL A 259 -14.66 26.43 0.18
N HIS A 260 -15.70 25.60 0.24
CA HIS A 260 -16.96 25.85 -0.46
C HIS A 260 -18.15 25.75 0.52
N PRO A 261 -19.09 26.71 0.50
CA PRO A 261 -18.98 28.00 -0.20
C PRO A 261 -17.80 28.84 0.34
N ASN A 262 -17.35 29.82 -0.45
CA ASN A 262 -16.20 30.65 -0.05
C ASN A 262 -16.54 31.50 1.19
N PRO A 263 -15.91 31.29 2.34
CA PRO A 263 -16.26 32.03 3.56
C PRO A 263 -15.84 33.51 3.52
N LEU A 264 -15.02 33.91 2.55
CA LEU A 264 -14.62 35.33 2.36
C LEU A 264 -15.65 36.13 1.53
N ASP A 265 -16.62 35.44 0.91
CA ASP A 265 -17.68 36.06 0.17
C ASP A 265 -18.65 36.79 1.13
N PRO A 266 -18.87 38.11 0.96
CA PRO A 266 -19.77 38.87 1.83
C PRO A 266 -21.20 38.32 1.88
N GLU A 267 -21.71 37.84 0.77
CA GLU A 267 -23.07 37.23 0.71
C GLU A 267 -23.14 35.94 1.53
N ILE A 268 -22.09 35.14 1.49
CA ILE A 268 -22.00 33.90 2.28
C ILE A 268 -21.87 34.23 3.78
N LYS A 269 -21.10 35.25 4.14
CA LYS A 269 -21.00 35.72 5.51
C LYS A 269 -22.35 36.19 6.05
N GLU A 270 -23.05 37.04 5.29
CA GLU A 270 -24.38 37.51 5.65
C GLU A 270 -25.39 36.38 5.76
N ALA A 271 -25.36 35.42 4.82
CA ALA A 271 -26.22 34.24 4.87
C ALA A 271 -25.94 33.39 6.10
N TYR A 272 -24.68 33.23 6.49
CA TYR A 272 -24.32 32.51 7.71
C TYR A 272 -24.82 33.22 8.97
N GLU A 273 -24.66 34.53 9.07
CA GLU A 273 -25.14 35.34 10.19
C GLU A 273 -26.69 35.28 10.34
N LYS A 274 -27.40 35.14 9.23
CA LYS A 274 -28.86 34.92 9.19
C LYS A 274 -29.27 33.47 9.43
N GLY A 275 -28.33 32.55 9.59
CA GLY A 275 -28.60 31.11 9.79
C GLY A 275 -29.13 30.37 8.56
N VAL A 276 -28.95 30.93 7.35
CA VAL A 276 -29.43 30.35 6.09
C VAL A 276 -28.30 29.81 5.20
N CYS A 277 -27.05 29.96 5.63
CA CYS A 277 -25.92 29.40 4.90
C CYS A 277 -25.83 27.88 5.11
N PRO A 278 -25.60 27.11 4.05
CA PRO A 278 -25.34 25.67 4.16
C PRO A 278 -24.00 25.38 4.88
N SER A 279 -23.74 24.12 5.14
CA SER A 279 -22.44 23.70 5.70
C SER A 279 -21.30 24.05 4.75
N PHE A 280 -20.14 24.34 5.32
CA PHE A 280 -18.91 24.52 4.58
C PHE A 280 -18.21 23.18 4.35
N TYR A 281 -17.44 23.13 3.27
CA TYR A 281 -16.63 21.96 2.94
C TYR A 281 -15.22 22.41 2.53
N SER A 282 -14.22 21.76 3.09
CA SER A 282 -12.83 21.88 2.59
C SER A 282 -12.62 20.83 1.51
N CYS A 283 -12.11 21.27 0.37
CA CYS A 283 -11.82 20.43 -0.80
C CYS A 283 -10.34 20.55 -1.15
N GLY A 284 -9.74 19.47 -1.65
CA GLY A 284 -8.42 19.53 -2.28
C GLY A 284 -8.50 19.97 -3.74
N ARG A 285 -7.43 20.54 -4.26
CA ARG A 285 -7.30 20.92 -5.66
C ARG A 285 -7.03 19.73 -6.55
N PHE A 286 -7.56 19.77 -7.75
CA PHE A 286 -7.12 18.86 -8.81
C PHE A 286 -5.70 19.22 -9.26
N PRO A 287 -4.87 18.23 -9.64
CA PRO A 287 -3.57 18.52 -10.21
C PRO A 287 -3.74 19.16 -11.60
N ALA A 288 -2.92 20.16 -11.89
CA ALA A 288 -2.90 20.87 -13.17
C ALA A 288 -1.49 20.78 -13.79
N TRP A 289 -1.01 19.54 -13.93
CA TRP A 289 0.31 19.28 -14.48
C TRP A 289 0.30 19.34 -16.01
N THR A 290 1.31 20.02 -16.55
CA THR A 290 1.70 20.00 -17.95
C THR A 290 3.14 19.51 -18.06
N GLU A 291 3.55 19.08 -19.26
CA GLU A 291 4.93 18.63 -19.49
C GLU A 291 5.95 19.74 -19.15
N GLU A 292 5.59 20.99 -19.46
CA GLU A 292 6.45 22.14 -19.20
C GLU A 292 6.59 22.44 -17.70
N ASN A 293 5.47 22.56 -16.97
CA ASN A 293 5.53 22.89 -15.55
C ASN A 293 6.10 21.76 -14.69
N ILE A 294 5.91 20.50 -15.07
CA ILE A 294 6.56 19.35 -14.43
C ILE A 294 8.07 19.39 -14.61
N LYS A 295 8.56 19.65 -15.82
CA LYS A 295 9.99 19.74 -16.10
C LYS A 295 10.66 20.82 -15.26
N LEU A 296 10.03 22.01 -15.19
CA LEU A 296 10.52 23.11 -14.36
C LEU A 296 10.52 22.74 -12.88
N HIS A 297 9.41 22.18 -12.39
CA HIS A 297 9.29 21.79 -10.98
C HIS A 297 10.36 20.76 -10.57
N PHE A 298 10.61 19.74 -11.40
CA PHE A 298 11.63 18.73 -11.12
C PHE A 298 13.06 19.28 -11.17
N GLY A 299 13.33 20.19 -12.11
CA GLY A 299 14.58 20.93 -12.14
C GLY A 299 14.83 21.61 -10.78
N ASN A 300 13.86 22.37 -10.30
CA ASN A 300 13.92 23.04 -9.01
C ASN A 300 14.11 22.06 -7.83
N LEU A 301 13.36 20.97 -7.77
CA LEU A 301 13.50 19.99 -6.69
C LEU A 301 14.89 19.32 -6.68
N ARG A 302 15.44 19.00 -7.86
CA ARG A 302 16.78 18.42 -7.98
C ARG A 302 17.88 19.41 -7.59
N GLU A 303 17.76 20.67 -7.98
CA GLU A 303 18.65 21.75 -7.54
C GLU A 303 18.65 21.93 -6.01
N LEU A 304 17.50 21.70 -5.36
CA LEU A 304 17.36 21.72 -3.91
C LEU A 304 17.93 20.48 -3.21
N GLY A 305 18.23 19.41 -3.95
CA GLY A 305 18.83 18.20 -3.42
C GLY A 305 17.93 16.97 -3.42
N ALA A 306 16.81 16.96 -4.18
CA ALA A 306 16.05 15.73 -4.42
C ALA A 306 16.90 14.76 -5.26
N GLU A 307 17.09 13.56 -4.75
CA GLU A 307 17.86 12.51 -5.41
C GLU A 307 16.97 11.61 -6.27
N ASN A 308 15.74 11.35 -5.80
CA ASN A 308 14.76 10.53 -6.50
C ASN A 308 13.41 11.26 -6.59
N ILE A 309 12.75 11.13 -7.75
CA ILE A 309 11.42 11.68 -8.00
C ILE A 309 10.51 10.58 -8.52
N TYR A 310 9.34 10.49 -7.95
CA TYR A 310 8.34 9.45 -8.21
C TYR A 310 7.02 10.05 -8.61
N PHE A 311 6.23 9.26 -9.34
CA PHE A 311 4.84 9.56 -9.63
C PHE A 311 3.92 8.56 -8.97
N LYS A 312 2.75 9.03 -8.58
CA LYS A 312 1.62 8.18 -8.25
C LYS A 312 0.35 8.65 -8.93
N MET A 313 -0.37 7.71 -9.54
CA MET A 313 -1.67 7.97 -10.12
C MET A 313 -2.65 6.81 -9.92
N ALA A 314 -3.92 7.09 -10.12
CA ALA A 314 -4.98 6.08 -10.20
C ALA A 314 -5.08 5.49 -11.61
N GLY A 315 -5.97 4.53 -11.80
CA GLY A 315 -6.32 3.98 -13.10
C GLY A 315 -7.23 4.91 -13.90
N TYR A 316 -6.68 6.03 -14.36
CA TYR A 316 -7.37 6.95 -15.24
C TYR A 316 -7.55 6.38 -16.66
N ASP A 317 -8.00 7.21 -17.57
CA ASP A 317 -8.08 6.88 -18.98
C ASP A 317 -6.75 6.36 -19.54
N GLN A 318 -6.81 5.45 -20.51
CA GLN A 318 -5.62 4.81 -21.06
C GLN A 318 -4.65 5.80 -21.73
N ALA A 319 -5.18 6.87 -22.35
CA ALA A 319 -4.34 7.91 -22.92
C ALA A 319 -3.59 8.69 -21.83
N ASP A 320 -4.23 8.95 -20.69
CA ASP A 320 -3.57 9.59 -19.55
C ASP A 320 -2.54 8.68 -18.87
N LEU A 321 -2.79 7.36 -18.78
CA LEU A 321 -1.79 6.40 -18.31
C LEU A 321 -0.51 6.45 -19.18
N GLU A 322 -0.68 6.42 -20.49
CA GLU A 322 0.44 6.52 -21.43
C GLU A 322 1.13 7.89 -21.36
N ARG A 323 0.37 8.98 -21.30
CA ARG A 323 0.92 10.33 -21.19
C ARG A 323 1.80 10.49 -19.95
N VAL A 324 1.32 10.01 -18.81
CA VAL A 324 2.11 10.06 -17.56
C VAL A 324 3.39 9.23 -17.67
N LEU A 325 3.34 8.05 -18.29
CA LEU A 325 4.53 7.24 -18.53
C LEU A 325 5.52 7.94 -19.47
N ARG A 326 5.04 8.58 -20.55
CA ARG A 326 5.90 9.37 -21.44
C ARG A 326 6.52 10.56 -20.71
N MET A 327 5.74 11.26 -19.88
CA MET A 327 6.25 12.35 -19.04
C MET A 327 7.31 11.82 -18.05
N ALA A 328 7.09 10.64 -17.48
CA ALA A 328 8.05 10.01 -16.58
C ALA A 328 9.36 9.67 -17.30
N CYS A 329 9.30 9.08 -18.50
CA CYS A 329 10.48 8.81 -19.33
C CYS A 329 11.24 10.10 -19.68
N GLY A 330 10.53 11.13 -20.12
CA GLY A 330 11.12 12.41 -20.55
C GLY A 330 11.73 13.25 -19.42
N ASN A 331 11.40 12.96 -18.17
CA ASN A 331 11.86 13.69 -16.99
C ASN A 331 12.69 12.84 -16.02
N GLU A 332 13.16 11.67 -16.44
CA GLU A 332 13.98 10.76 -15.63
C GLU A 332 13.32 10.47 -14.25
N VAL A 333 12.02 10.18 -14.25
CA VAL A 333 11.30 9.75 -13.06
C VAL A 333 11.76 8.35 -12.69
N ASP A 334 11.98 8.11 -11.42
CA ASP A 334 12.59 6.88 -10.95
C ASP A 334 11.59 5.72 -10.86
N MET A 335 10.33 6.03 -10.53
CA MET A 335 9.25 5.04 -10.40
C MET A 335 7.89 5.68 -10.60
N VAL A 336 6.96 4.94 -11.18
CA VAL A 336 5.53 5.29 -11.24
C VAL A 336 4.71 4.24 -10.51
N THR A 337 3.94 4.67 -9.53
CA THR A 337 2.99 3.83 -8.80
C THR A 337 1.58 3.99 -9.37
N PHE A 338 0.99 2.90 -9.84
CA PHE A 338 -0.40 2.84 -10.30
C PHE A 338 -1.29 2.20 -9.24
N ASP A 339 -2.36 2.88 -8.88
CA ASP A 339 -3.27 2.48 -7.81
C ASP A 339 -4.64 2.07 -8.40
N GLY A 340 -4.93 0.79 -8.39
CA GLY A 340 -6.19 0.24 -8.90
C GLY A 340 -7.40 0.59 -8.03
N ALA A 341 -8.59 0.25 -8.49
CA ALA A 341 -9.87 0.59 -7.85
C ALA A 341 -9.97 0.16 -6.38
N GLY A 342 -9.36 -0.99 -6.02
CA GLY A 342 -9.29 -1.46 -4.64
C GLY A 342 -8.40 -0.65 -3.71
N GLY A 343 -7.56 0.25 -4.24
CA GLY A 343 -6.72 1.15 -3.46
C GLY A 343 -7.51 2.31 -2.86
N GLY A 344 -6.86 3.05 -1.97
CA GLY A 344 -7.40 4.27 -1.41
C GLY A 344 -7.50 4.30 0.10
N SER A 345 -7.85 5.48 0.64
CA SER A 345 -7.90 5.71 2.08
C SER A 345 -9.29 5.40 2.66
N GLY A 346 -9.35 5.24 3.99
CA GLY A 346 -10.60 5.11 4.73
C GLY A 346 -11.54 6.32 4.64
N TYR A 347 -11.09 7.43 4.04
CA TYR A 347 -11.93 8.60 3.73
C TYR A 347 -12.62 8.52 2.38
N SER A 348 -12.32 7.52 1.60
CA SER A 348 -12.92 7.39 0.28
C SER A 348 -14.32 6.82 0.38
N PRO A 349 -15.30 7.41 -0.29
CA PRO A 349 -16.62 6.81 -0.40
C PRO A 349 -16.51 5.41 -0.99
N SER A 350 -17.26 4.44 -0.45
CA SER A 350 -17.23 3.05 -0.93
C SER A 350 -17.56 2.94 -2.43
N LYS A 351 -18.48 3.77 -2.91
CA LYS A 351 -18.80 3.84 -4.35
C LYS A 351 -17.60 4.22 -5.23
N MET A 352 -16.74 5.11 -4.75
CA MET A 352 -15.51 5.45 -5.47
C MET A 352 -14.52 4.27 -5.53
N MET A 353 -14.55 3.39 -4.54
CA MET A 353 -13.71 2.18 -4.54
C MET A 353 -14.25 1.08 -5.47
N ASN A 354 -15.56 1.01 -5.62
CA ASN A 354 -16.21 -0.06 -6.37
C ASN A 354 -16.55 0.32 -7.81
N GLU A 355 -16.88 1.60 -8.07
CA GLU A 355 -17.47 2.02 -9.33
C GLU A 355 -16.57 2.93 -10.17
N TRP A 356 -15.43 3.36 -9.62
CA TRP A 356 -14.53 4.24 -10.34
C TRP A 356 -13.15 3.62 -10.55
N SER A 357 -12.57 3.84 -11.75
CA SER A 357 -11.26 3.34 -12.14
C SER A 357 -11.25 1.84 -12.51
N TYR A 358 -10.12 1.35 -12.95
CA TYR A 358 -9.92 -0.05 -13.31
C TYR A 358 -9.69 -0.91 -12.07
N PRO A 359 -10.26 -2.12 -12.01
CA PRO A 359 -9.77 -3.16 -11.09
C PRO A 359 -8.26 -3.33 -11.24
N THR A 360 -7.56 -3.59 -10.15
CA THR A 360 -6.09 -3.58 -10.12
C THR A 360 -5.46 -4.47 -11.19
N ILE A 361 -5.97 -5.68 -11.37
CA ILE A 361 -5.46 -6.61 -12.39
C ILE A 361 -5.65 -6.10 -13.82
N VAL A 362 -6.78 -5.42 -14.10
CA VAL A 362 -7.06 -4.84 -15.42
C VAL A 362 -6.16 -3.63 -15.66
N LEU A 363 -5.96 -2.80 -14.63
CA LEU A 363 -5.03 -1.68 -14.69
C LEU A 363 -3.61 -2.16 -14.97
N GLU A 364 -3.16 -3.19 -14.26
CA GLU A 364 -1.85 -3.80 -14.43
C GLU A 364 -1.62 -4.24 -15.87
N LYS A 365 -2.54 -5.01 -16.45
CA LYS A 365 -2.41 -5.45 -17.85
C LYS A 365 -2.32 -4.27 -18.82
N LYS A 366 -3.16 -3.24 -18.64
CA LYS A 366 -3.10 -2.03 -19.48
C LYS A 366 -1.77 -1.30 -19.36
N VAL A 367 -1.23 -1.17 -18.16
CA VAL A 367 0.08 -0.56 -17.91
C VAL A 367 1.18 -1.38 -18.58
N VAL A 368 1.17 -2.71 -18.45
CA VAL A 368 2.13 -3.60 -19.11
C VAL A 368 2.07 -3.46 -20.64
N GLU A 369 0.88 -3.42 -21.23
CA GLU A 369 0.72 -3.21 -22.66
C GLU A 369 1.29 -1.86 -23.13
N ILE A 370 1.07 -0.79 -22.36
CA ILE A 370 1.67 0.51 -22.64
C ILE A 370 3.19 0.42 -22.53
N CYS A 371 3.72 -0.18 -21.46
CA CYS A 371 5.16 -0.34 -21.26
C CYS A 371 5.81 -1.15 -22.40
N LYS A 372 5.18 -2.23 -22.87
CA LYS A 372 5.65 -3.00 -24.04
C LYS A 372 5.78 -2.12 -25.28
N ARG A 373 4.77 -1.25 -25.54
CA ARG A 373 4.77 -0.33 -26.66
C ARG A 373 5.86 0.73 -26.54
N LEU A 374 5.95 1.40 -25.39
CA LEU A 374 6.95 2.44 -25.15
C LEU A 374 8.39 1.90 -25.20
N LYS A 375 8.62 0.67 -24.72
CA LYS A 375 9.90 -0.01 -24.84
C LYS A 375 10.29 -0.29 -26.29
N LYS A 376 9.32 -0.70 -27.14
CA LYS A 376 9.54 -0.87 -28.59
C LYS A 376 9.87 0.46 -29.28
N GLU A 377 9.37 1.58 -28.78
CA GLU A 377 9.72 2.92 -29.25
C GLU A 377 11.10 3.40 -28.76
N GLY A 378 11.81 2.60 -27.94
CA GLY A 378 13.15 2.89 -27.43
C GLY A 378 13.18 3.80 -26.21
N LEU A 379 12.05 3.98 -25.51
CA LEU A 379 11.99 4.79 -24.29
C LEU A 379 12.55 4.04 -23.08
N ASN A 380 13.31 4.75 -22.24
CA ASN A 380 13.75 4.24 -20.94
C ASN A 380 12.61 4.36 -19.93
N LEU A 381 12.00 3.23 -19.61
CA LEU A 381 10.90 3.18 -18.67
C LEU A 381 11.37 3.38 -17.23
N PRO A 382 10.60 4.11 -16.40
CA PRO A 382 10.77 4.08 -14.97
C PRO A 382 10.43 2.70 -14.41
N ALA A 383 10.82 2.43 -13.18
CA ALA A 383 10.27 1.28 -12.45
C ALA A 383 8.75 1.45 -12.28
N ILE A 384 8.00 0.36 -12.33
CA ILE A 384 6.56 0.38 -12.17
C ILE A 384 6.17 -0.38 -10.91
N THR A 385 5.38 0.26 -10.07
CA THR A 385 4.72 -0.36 -8.93
C THR A 385 3.23 -0.43 -9.16
N ILE A 386 2.65 -1.60 -8.94
CA ILE A 386 1.19 -1.77 -8.92
C ILE A 386 0.69 -1.88 -7.48
N THR A 387 -0.40 -1.21 -7.15
CA THR A 387 -1.03 -1.26 -5.82
C THR A 387 -2.55 -1.25 -5.95
N GLY A 388 -3.24 -1.66 -4.91
CA GLY A 388 -4.70 -1.65 -4.87
C GLY A 388 -5.28 -2.99 -4.41
N GLY A 389 -5.21 -3.25 -3.09
CA GLY A 389 -5.88 -4.37 -2.46
C GLY A 389 -5.04 -5.60 -2.19
N PHE A 390 -3.76 -5.55 -2.42
CA PHE A 390 -2.85 -6.65 -2.11
C PHE A 390 -2.67 -6.87 -0.60
N ALA A 391 -2.64 -8.14 -0.20
CA ALA A 391 -2.51 -8.54 1.20
C ALA A 391 -1.75 -9.87 1.41
N SER A 392 -1.47 -10.62 0.36
CA SER A 392 -0.88 -11.96 0.47
C SER A 392 0.17 -12.25 -0.61
N GLU A 393 1.01 -13.23 -0.35
CA GLU A 393 2.13 -13.62 -1.20
C GLU A 393 1.73 -14.13 -2.57
N ASP A 394 0.61 -14.85 -2.65
CA ASP A 394 0.08 -15.35 -3.92
C ASP A 394 -0.37 -14.21 -4.84
N GLN A 395 -1.00 -13.17 -4.26
CA GLN A 395 -1.38 -11.97 -5.01
C GLN A 395 -0.15 -11.22 -5.51
N VAL A 396 0.89 -11.07 -4.66
CA VAL A 396 2.15 -10.42 -5.05
C VAL A 396 2.85 -11.22 -6.14
N PHE A 397 2.94 -12.54 -5.99
CA PHE A 397 3.54 -13.42 -7.00
C PHE A 397 2.83 -13.30 -8.35
N LYS A 398 1.49 -13.37 -8.34
CA LYS A 398 0.67 -13.28 -9.55
C LYS A 398 0.81 -11.91 -10.24
N ALA A 399 0.89 -10.83 -9.47
CA ALA A 399 1.13 -9.50 -10.04
C ALA A 399 2.53 -9.40 -10.66
N LEU A 400 3.56 -9.93 -10.03
CA LEU A 400 4.90 -9.94 -10.63
C LEU A 400 4.93 -10.80 -11.91
N ALA A 401 4.24 -11.92 -11.92
CA ALA A 401 4.16 -12.81 -13.07
C ALA A 401 3.38 -12.19 -14.25
N LEU A 402 2.20 -11.60 -13.99
CA LEU A 402 1.43 -10.87 -14.99
C LEU A 402 2.14 -9.60 -15.47
N GLY A 403 3.00 -9.05 -14.63
CA GLY A 403 3.83 -7.88 -14.91
C GLY A 403 4.94 -8.11 -15.93
N GLU A 404 5.30 -9.37 -16.22
CA GLU A 404 6.28 -9.76 -17.24
C GLU A 404 7.60 -8.96 -17.17
N GLY A 405 8.10 -8.70 -15.97
CA GLY A 405 9.30 -7.91 -15.70
C GLY A 405 9.13 -6.39 -15.86
N PHE A 406 7.96 -5.89 -16.26
CA PHE A 406 7.66 -4.45 -16.24
C PHE A 406 7.23 -4.00 -14.85
N ILE A 407 6.48 -4.82 -14.11
CA ILE A 407 6.15 -4.55 -12.72
C ILE A 407 7.31 -4.97 -11.85
N THR A 408 7.97 -3.99 -11.23
CA THR A 408 9.17 -4.20 -10.41
C THR A 408 8.86 -4.38 -8.94
N SER A 409 7.70 -3.93 -8.50
CA SER A 409 7.25 -4.06 -7.11
C SER A 409 5.73 -3.96 -6.98
N VAL A 410 5.23 -4.45 -5.85
CA VAL A 410 3.82 -4.45 -5.51
C VAL A 410 3.60 -3.65 -4.22
N GLY A 411 2.55 -2.84 -4.18
CA GLY A 411 2.26 -1.99 -3.04
C GLY A 411 1.32 -2.63 -2.03
N LEU A 412 1.76 -2.78 -0.78
CA LEU A 412 0.99 -3.29 0.36
C LEU A 412 0.80 -2.16 1.38
N CYS A 413 -0.39 -1.58 1.51
CA CYS A 413 -0.65 -0.45 2.39
C CYS A 413 -1.39 -0.84 3.67
N ARG A 414 -2.71 -1.05 3.56
CA ARG A 414 -3.57 -1.29 4.72
C ARG A 414 -3.27 -2.62 5.42
N SER A 415 -2.86 -3.63 4.69
CA SER A 415 -2.45 -4.92 5.26
C SER A 415 -1.22 -4.79 6.17
N ALA A 416 -0.20 -4.04 5.74
CA ALA A 416 0.97 -3.75 6.56
C ALA A 416 0.61 -2.88 7.78
N MET A 417 -0.32 -1.93 7.64
CA MET A 417 -0.83 -1.16 8.79
C MET A 417 -1.61 -2.05 9.76
N ALA A 418 -2.42 -2.99 9.26
CA ALA A 418 -3.09 -3.97 10.11
C ALA A 418 -2.07 -4.81 10.91
N ALA A 419 -0.97 -5.22 10.28
CA ALA A 419 0.13 -5.91 10.96
C ALA A 419 0.78 -5.04 12.06
N ALA A 420 1.00 -3.74 11.80
CA ALA A 420 1.51 -2.81 12.81
C ALA A 420 0.58 -2.70 14.02
N MET A 421 -0.72 -2.57 13.78
CA MET A 421 -1.71 -2.40 14.84
C MET A 421 -1.91 -3.67 15.65
N THR A 422 -2.10 -4.80 14.98
CA THR A 422 -2.33 -6.09 15.65
C THR A 422 -1.08 -6.59 16.35
N GLY A 423 0.08 -6.44 15.74
CA GLY A 423 1.36 -6.78 16.36
C GLY A 423 1.58 -5.99 17.65
N ARG A 424 1.29 -4.69 17.65
CA ARG A 424 1.39 -3.86 18.86
C ARG A 424 0.41 -4.32 19.92
N LYS A 425 -0.86 -4.46 19.60
CA LYS A 425 -1.90 -4.86 20.55
C LYS A 425 -1.60 -6.21 21.19
N ILE A 426 -1.30 -7.23 20.39
CA ILE A 426 -0.99 -8.58 20.87
C ILE A 426 0.27 -8.56 21.73
N GLY A 427 1.30 -7.81 21.35
CA GLY A 427 2.51 -7.69 22.16
C GLY A 427 2.26 -7.01 23.52
N GLU A 428 1.40 -6.00 23.57
CA GLU A 428 0.99 -5.34 24.81
C GLU A 428 0.18 -6.31 25.71
N GLU A 429 -0.71 -7.11 25.14
CA GLU A 429 -1.46 -8.14 25.87
C GLU A 429 -0.54 -9.23 26.44
N ILE A 430 0.44 -9.70 25.69
CA ILE A 430 1.44 -10.67 26.16
C ILE A 430 2.24 -10.08 27.31
N LYS A 431 2.73 -8.85 27.20
CA LYS A 431 3.47 -8.14 28.27
C LYS A 431 2.62 -7.95 29.52
N ALA A 432 1.30 -7.81 29.37
CA ALA A 432 0.35 -7.72 30.48
C ALA A 432 -0.08 -9.10 31.06
N GLY A 433 0.47 -10.20 30.55
CA GLY A 433 0.11 -11.57 30.96
C GLY A 433 -1.27 -12.04 30.44
N LYS A 434 -1.86 -11.31 29.49
CA LYS A 434 -3.16 -11.62 28.87
C LYS A 434 -2.94 -12.22 27.49
N ILE A 435 -2.35 -13.40 27.42
CA ILE A 435 -2.00 -14.03 26.14
C ILE A 435 -3.27 -14.55 25.47
N PRO A 436 -3.59 -14.09 24.25
CA PRO A 436 -4.75 -14.63 23.49
C PRO A 436 -4.60 -16.14 23.30
N GLU A 437 -5.71 -16.87 23.39
CA GLU A 437 -5.74 -18.33 23.42
C GLU A 437 -4.96 -18.98 22.27
N LEU A 438 -5.08 -18.38 21.08
CA LEU A 438 -4.41 -18.86 19.88
C LEU A 438 -2.88 -18.88 20.00
N PHE A 439 -2.31 -17.96 20.76
CA PHE A 439 -0.85 -17.82 20.89
C PHE A 439 -0.26 -18.56 22.08
N LYS A 440 -1.06 -19.07 23.02
CA LYS A 440 -0.57 -19.80 24.21
C LYS A 440 0.26 -21.03 23.88
N ALA A 441 -0.02 -21.67 22.73
CA ALA A 441 0.74 -22.82 22.27
C ALA A 441 2.19 -22.48 21.86
N PHE A 442 2.49 -21.20 21.63
CA PHE A 442 3.81 -20.75 21.17
C PHE A 442 4.69 -20.21 22.29
N GLY A 443 4.13 -19.92 23.48
CA GLY A 443 4.89 -19.43 24.61
C GLY A 443 4.11 -18.49 25.53
N LYS A 444 4.86 -17.80 26.40
CA LYS A 444 4.31 -16.89 27.41
C LYS A 444 4.90 -15.47 27.32
N THR A 445 5.96 -15.30 26.57
CA THR A 445 6.69 -14.03 26.43
C THR A 445 6.69 -13.56 24.98
N VAL A 446 7.01 -12.30 24.76
CA VAL A 446 7.19 -11.75 23.41
C VAL A 446 8.29 -12.51 22.67
N GLU A 447 9.37 -12.85 23.35
CA GLU A 447 10.53 -13.57 22.79
C GLU A 447 10.18 -14.97 22.28
N GLU A 448 9.27 -15.64 22.98
CA GLU A 448 8.84 -16.99 22.60
C GLU A 448 7.81 -16.97 21.45
N ILE A 449 6.94 -15.96 21.45
CA ILE A 449 5.78 -15.88 20.55
C ILE A 449 6.14 -15.18 19.23
N TYR A 450 6.91 -14.08 19.27
CA TYR A 450 7.33 -13.34 18.07
C TYR A 450 8.52 -14.01 17.40
N SER A 451 8.22 -14.91 16.48
CA SER A 451 9.18 -15.86 15.91
C SER A 451 10.33 -15.23 15.13
N ASP A 452 10.19 -13.99 14.63
CA ASP A 452 11.23 -13.30 13.87
C ASP A 452 12.10 -12.35 14.75
N LEU A 453 11.85 -12.29 16.04
CA LEU A 453 12.69 -11.50 16.95
C LEU A 453 14.15 -11.98 17.01
N PRO A 454 14.46 -13.29 16.93
CA PRO A 454 15.84 -13.76 16.78
C PRO A 454 16.54 -13.23 15.53
N ASP A 455 15.85 -13.12 14.40
CA ASP A 455 16.40 -12.57 13.16
C ASP A 455 16.70 -11.07 13.31
N LEU A 456 15.78 -10.33 13.94
CA LEU A 456 16.03 -8.92 14.26
C LEU A 456 17.21 -8.75 15.23
N ARG A 457 17.39 -9.66 16.19
CA ARG A 457 18.58 -9.65 17.06
C ARG A 457 19.88 -9.91 16.30
N ALA A 458 19.84 -10.75 15.28
CA ALA A 458 21.01 -10.98 14.41
C ALA A 458 21.40 -9.71 13.65
N ILE A 459 20.43 -8.87 13.26
CA ILE A 459 20.64 -7.63 12.51
C ILE A 459 21.02 -6.45 13.43
N TYR A 460 20.29 -6.29 14.56
CA TYR A 460 20.33 -5.10 15.40
C TYR A 460 20.96 -5.35 16.79
N GLY A 461 21.36 -6.59 17.10
CA GLY A 461 21.90 -6.94 18.40
C GLY A 461 20.87 -6.77 19.52
N LYS A 462 21.32 -6.35 20.69
CA LYS A 462 20.47 -6.16 21.87
C LYS A 462 19.42 -5.06 21.71
N GLU A 463 19.61 -4.13 20.79
CA GLU A 463 18.63 -3.06 20.52
C GLU A 463 17.26 -3.63 20.11
N ALA A 464 17.24 -4.80 19.47
CA ALA A 464 15.99 -5.46 19.06
C ALA A 464 15.03 -5.74 20.23
N GLU A 465 15.53 -5.87 21.45
CA GLU A 465 14.71 -6.10 22.66
C GLU A 465 13.87 -4.87 23.05
N THR A 466 14.24 -3.70 22.57
CA THR A 466 13.53 -2.44 22.84
C THR A 466 12.51 -2.07 21.75
N PHE A 467 12.45 -2.85 20.67
CA PHE A 467 11.60 -2.53 19.52
C PHE A 467 10.12 -2.68 19.88
N SER A 468 9.32 -1.79 19.28
CA SER A 468 7.87 -1.94 19.37
C SER A 468 7.42 -3.23 18.69
N THR A 469 6.56 -3.98 19.37
CA THR A 469 5.96 -5.19 18.78
C THR A 469 5.10 -4.91 17.55
N GLY A 470 4.65 -3.68 17.38
CA GLY A 470 3.99 -3.26 16.13
C GLY A 470 4.95 -3.17 14.94
N ALA A 471 6.17 -2.62 15.15
CA ALA A 471 7.19 -2.59 14.10
C ALA A 471 7.72 -3.99 13.78
N ILE A 472 7.91 -4.84 14.80
CA ILE A 472 8.20 -6.27 14.63
C ILE A 472 7.08 -6.94 13.81
N GLY A 473 5.81 -6.62 14.10
CA GLY A 473 4.67 -7.16 13.37
C GLY A 473 4.68 -6.83 11.88
N VAL A 474 5.07 -5.63 11.49
CA VAL A 474 5.25 -5.27 10.07
C VAL A 474 6.39 -6.06 9.44
N PHE A 475 7.53 -6.15 10.13
CA PHE A 475 8.66 -6.96 9.66
C PHE A 475 8.24 -8.42 9.45
N SER A 476 7.62 -9.03 10.44
CA SER A 476 7.19 -10.44 10.38
C SER A 476 6.16 -10.70 9.28
N TYR A 477 5.21 -9.77 9.10
CA TYR A 477 4.24 -9.86 8.02
C TYR A 477 4.94 -9.83 6.64
N LEU A 478 5.89 -8.91 6.44
CA LEU A 478 6.63 -8.82 5.18
C LEU A 478 7.57 -10.02 4.98
N ASN A 479 8.16 -10.55 6.05
CA ASN A 479 8.96 -11.77 6.01
C ASN A 479 8.12 -12.99 5.60
N LYS A 480 6.87 -13.09 6.09
CA LYS A 480 5.92 -14.12 5.65
C LYS A 480 5.61 -14.01 4.16
N ILE A 481 5.37 -12.79 3.66
CA ILE A 481 5.15 -12.56 2.22
C ILE A 481 6.39 -12.98 1.42
N ALA A 482 7.57 -12.58 1.87
CA ALA A 482 8.84 -12.96 1.23
C ALA A 482 8.97 -14.48 1.10
N PHE A 483 8.80 -15.19 2.20
CA PHE A 483 8.92 -16.64 2.23
C PHE A 483 7.89 -17.34 1.34
N GLY A 484 6.66 -16.84 1.29
CA GLY A 484 5.63 -17.35 0.39
C GLY A 484 5.99 -17.15 -1.09
N ILE A 485 6.51 -15.98 -1.46
CA ILE A 485 6.98 -15.73 -2.83
C ILE A 485 8.14 -16.68 -3.18
N GLN A 486 9.10 -16.88 -2.26
CA GLN A 486 10.21 -17.82 -2.46
C GLN A 486 9.70 -19.24 -2.73
N HIS A 487 8.69 -19.69 -1.97
CA HIS A 487 8.08 -20.99 -2.20
C HIS A 487 7.50 -21.12 -3.61
N PHE A 488 6.67 -20.18 -4.02
CA PHE A 488 6.04 -20.21 -5.34
C PHE A 488 7.06 -20.12 -6.47
N ALA A 489 8.07 -19.29 -6.34
CA ALA A 489 9.13 -19.17 -7.32
C ALA A 489 9.96 -20.47 -7.43
N ALA A 490 10.35 -21.05 -6.29
CA ALA A 490 11.06 -22.32 -6.25
C ALA A 490 10.23 -23.48 -6.84
N LEU A 491 8.90 -23.50 -6.59
CA LEU A 491 7.98 -24.47 -7.22
C LEU A 491 7.90 -24.28 -8.74
N ASN A 492 8.08 -23.08 -9.24
CA ASN A 492 8.21 -22.77 -10.65
C ASN A 492 9.64 -22.96 -11.18
N ARG A 493 10.58 -23.42 -10.34
CA ARG A 493 12.01 -23.60 -10.69
C ARG A 493 12.69 -22.30 -11.14
N LYS A 494 12.21 -21.16 -10.65
CA LYS A 494 12.78 -19.83 -10.85
C LYS A 494 13.37 -19.30 -9.56
N PHE A 495 14.67 -19.09 -9.55
CA PHE A 495 15.42 -18.69 -8.36
C PHE A 495 15.78 -17.19 -8.35
N ASP A 496 15.08 -16.41 -9.17
CA ASP A 496 15.10 -14.96 -9.14
C ASP A 496 13.72 -14.42 -9.54
N VAL A 497 13.16 -13.50 -8.74
CA VAL A 497 11.81 -12.94 -8.99
C VAL A 497 11.71 -12.15 -10.29
N SER A 498 12.82 -11.68 -10.84
CA SER A 498 12.85 -10.99 -12.13
C SER A 498 12.51 -11.90 -13.32
N LEU A 499 12.56 -13.21 -13.13
CA LEU A 499 12.24 -14.22 -14.14
C LEU A 499 10.75 -14.58 -14.19
N LEU A 500 9.95 -14.10 -13.24
CA LEU A 500 8.53 -14.40 -13.20
C LEU A 500 7.81 -13.82 -14.42
N ASN A 501 6.94 -14.62 -15.02
CA ASN A 501 6.16 -14.25 -16.19
C ASN A 501 4.84 -15.02 -16.27
N CYS A 502 4.03 -14.76 -17.29
CA CYS A 502 2.71 -15.38 -17.47
C CYS A 502 2.72 -16.90 -17.52
N ASP A 503 3.83 -17.55 -17.91
CA ASP A 503 3.95 -19.02 -17.93
C ASP A 503 3.97 -19.64 -16.52
N ASP A 504 4.12 -18.85 -15.48
CA ASP A 504 4.08 -19.27 -14.09
C ASP A 504 2.66 -19.30 -13.54
N LEU A 505 1.66 -18.99 -14.37
CA LEU A 505 0.26 -18.92 -14.01
C LEU A 505 -0.59 -19.89 -14.83
N ILE A 506 -1.67 -20.36 -14.21
CA ILE A 506 -2.70 -21.18 -14.82
C ILE A 506 -4.00 -20.39 -14.75
N SER A 507 -4.61 -20.07 -15.90
CA SER A 507 -5.92 -19.44 -15.93
C SER A 507 -7.01 -20.43 -15.51
N LEU A 508 -7.99 -19.97 -14.75
CA LEU A 508 -9.12 -20.77 -14.28
C LEU A 508 -10.43 -20.42 -14.97
N THR A 509 -10.46 -19.32 -15.73
CA THR A 509 -11.64 -18.83 -16.44
C THR A 509 -11.26 -18.30 -17.83
N GLY A 510 -12.23 -18.20 -18.74
CA GLY A 510 -11.97 -17.62 -20.07
C GLY A 510 -11.56 -16.14 -20.01
N GLU A 511 -12.01 -15.39 -19.00
CA GLU A 511 -11.59 -14.00 -18.79
C GLU A 511 -10.14 -13.92 -18.32
N SER A 512 -9.72 -14.80 -17.42
CA SER A 512 -8.33 -14.84 -16.96
C SER A 512 -7.38 -15.33 -18.05
N GLU A 513 -7.82 -16.23 -18.94
CA GLU A 513 -7.02 -16.68 -20.09
C GLU A 513 -6.67 -15.53 -21.04
N LYS A 514 -7.60 -14.60 -21.28
CA LYS A 514 -7.35 -13.41 -22.11
C LYS A 514 -6.26 -12.49 -21.54
N LEU A 515 -6.03 -12.52 -20.23
CA LEU A 515 -4.98 -11.72 -19.61
C LEU A 515 -3.59 -12.36 -19.74
N LEU A 516 -3.50 -13.66 -20.01
CA LEU A 516 -2.22 -14.34 -20.27
C LEU A 516 -1.76 -14.19 -21.74
N GLN A 517 -2.66 -13.81 -22.65
CA GLN A 517 -2.37 -13.54 -24.06
C GLN A 517 -1.83 -12.11 -24.25
#